data_472f5cb9c6b320f04a2aa7b48206921d
#
_entry.id   472f5cb9c6b320f04a2aa7b48206921d
#
_cell.length_a   1.000
_cell.length_b   1.000
_cell.length_c   1.000
_cell.angle_alpha   90.00
_cell.angle_beta   90.00
_cell.angle_gamma   90.00
#
_symmetry.space_group_name_H-M   'P 1'
#
loop_
_entity.id
_entity.type
_entity.pdbx_description
1 polymer ?
#
loop_
_entity_poly.entity_id
_entity_poly.type
_entity_poly.pdbx_seq_one_letter_code
_entity_poly.pdbx_strand_id
1 'polypeptide(L)'
;GLFGIGGGLIIVPVLVLSFHAQGVAPEIITHLALGTSLPTMIFTGFSSLRAHQEAGAVDWVMIRRLGAGMLIGAWLGGMTANLLSASTLNIIIGCFAWTMALQMGLNLRPKAERHLPGPVGTGIAGAVIGWLSALFGIGGGSMTVPYLSWNSVPMRNAVAASAACSMPIALAGSLSYLYAGWGHTDLPEWSVGYIYLPALLGIV
;
A
#
# COMPACT_ATOMS: atom_id res chain seq x y z
N GLY A 1 -10.85 3.05 -6.59
CA GLY A 1 -11.14 4.21 -7.41
C GLY A 1 -10.93 3.95 -8.89
N LEU A 2 -11.47 4.81 -9.74
CA LEU A 2 -11.51 4.70 -11.22
C LEU A 2 -10.15 4.43 -11.88
N PHE A 3 -9.04 4.77 -11.23
CA PHE A 3 -7.69 4.61 -11.79
C PHE A 3 -6.88 3.45 -11.18
N GLY A 4 -7.45 2.65 -10.29
CA GLY A 4 -6.73 1.55 -9.64
C GLY A 4 -5.58 1.96 -8.71
N ILE A 5 -5.41 3.26 -8.47
CA ILE A 5 -4.25 3.82 -7.75
C ILE A 5 -4.39 3.68 -6.22
N GLY A 6 -5.52 3.26 -5.69
CA GLY A 6 -5.73 3.25 -4.23
C GLY A 6 -5.53 4.64 -3.60
N GLY A 7 -6.28 4.96 -2.56
CA GLY A 7 -6.23 6.29 -1.93
C GLY A 7 -4.87 6.72 -1.37
N GLY A 8 -3.95 5.77 -1.10
CA GLY A 8 -2.69 6.04 -0.40
C GLY A 8 -1.77 7.05 -1.07
N LEU A 9 -1.73 7.08 -2.39
CA LEU A 9 -0.88 8.03 -3.12
C LEU A 9 -1.28 9.50 -2.88
N ILE A 10 -2.53 9.75 -2.50
CA ILE A 10 -3.05 11.08 -2.16
C ILE A 10 -3.05 11.27 -0.65
N ILE A 11 -3.43 10.23 0.11
CA ILE A 11 -3.55 10.31 1.57
C ILE A 11 -2.20 10.61 2.23
N VAL A 12 -1.12 9.93 1.81
CA VAL A 12 0.20 10.11 2.43
C VAL A 12 0.72 11.55 2.31
N PRO A 13 0.76 12.20 1.12
CA PRO A 13 1.17 13.60 1.02
C PRO A 13 0.27 14.55 1.81
N VAL A 14 -1.04 14.32 1.83
CA VAL A 14 -1.99 15.15 2.61
C VAL A 14 -1.72 15.02 4.10
N LEU A 15 -1.48 13.80 4.59
CA LEU A 15 -1.12 13.57 5.99
C LEU A 15 0.22 14.22 6.35
N VAL A 16 1.24 14.12 5.49
CA VAL A 16 2.54 14.77 5.70
C VAL A 16 2.37 16.29 5.85
N LEU A 17 1.59 16.92 4.96
CA LEU A 17 1.31 18.36 5.04
C LEU A 17 0.53 18.72 6.31
N SER A 18 -0.47 17.90 6.66
CA SER A 18 -1.29 18.13 7.86
C SER A 18 -0.47 18.02 9.14
N PHE A 19 0.39 17.01 9.25
CA PHE A 19 1.25 16.83 10.41
C PHE A 19 2.34 17.91 10.51
N HIS A 20 2.87 18.35 9.38
CA HIS A 20 3.78 19.49 9.34
C HIS A 20 3.10 20.77 9.86
N ALA A 21 1.85 21.03 9.46
CA ALA A 21 1.08 22.16 9.93
C ALA A 21 0.73 22.08 11.44
N GLN A 22 0.65 20.87 11.99
CA GLN A 22 0.42 20.61 13.42
C GLN A 22 1.70 20.69 14.27
N GLY A 23 2.88 20.91 13.65
CA GLY A 23 4.15 21.01 14.36
C GLY A 23 4.74 19.68 14.82
N VAL A 24 4.33 18.57 14.19
CA VAL A 24 4.93 17.25 14.47
C VAL A 24 6.39 17.26 14.04
N ALA A 25 7.26 16.60 14.80
CA ALA A 25 8.68 16.54 14.55
C ALA A 25 9.00 15.98 13.14
N PRO A 26 9.83 16.66 12.34
CA PRO A 26 10.11 16.26 10.94
C PRO A 26 10.62 14.84 10.79
N GLU A 27 11.29 14.32 11.83
CA GLU A 27 11.90 12.99 11.85
C GLU A 27 10.87 11.86 11.82
N ILE A 28 9.67 12.10 12.35
CA ILE A 28 8.61 11.10 12.48
C ILE A 28 7.42 11.32 11.55
N ILE A 29 7.29 12.51 10.95
CA ILE A 29 6.12 12.87 10.11
C ILE A 29 5.84 11.83 9.04
N THR A 30 6.86 11.41 8.31
CA THR A 30 6.71 10.46 7.20
C THR A 30 6.27 9.09 7.69
N HIS A 31 6.89 8.59 8.76
CA HIS A 31 6.52 7.30 9.36
C HIS A 31 5.07 7.33 9.89
N LEU A 32 4.68 8.43 10.54
CA LEU A 32 3.33 8.63 11.06
C LEU A 32 2.30 8.69 9.93
N ALA A 33 2.61 9.37 8.82
CA ALA A 33 1.74 9.44 7.65
C ALA A 33 1.56 8.08 6.97
N LEU A 34 2.65 7.33 6.80
CA LEU A 34 2.63 5.98 6.23
C LEU A 34 1.85 5.01 7.13
N GLY A 35 2.17 4.99 8.42
CA GLY A 35 1.52 4.13 9.40
C GLY A 35 0.03 4.43 9.54
N THR A 36 -0.38 5.70 9.45
CA THR A 36 -1.79 6.11 9.53
C THR A 36 -2.57 5.83 8.24
N SER A 37 -1.92 5.90 7.07
CA SER A 37 -2.57 5.64 5.79
C SER A 37 -2.99 4.17 5.61
N LEU A 38 -2.18 3.22 6.08
CA LEU A 38 -2.43 1.79 5.89
C LEU A 38 -3.74 1.29 6.54
N PRO A 39 -4.05 1.60 7.81
CA PRO A 39 -5.32 1.19 8.42
C PRO A 39 -6.56 1.69 7.68
N THR A 40 -6.52 2.90 7.06
CA THR A 40 -7.65 3.41 6.27
C THR A 40 -7.98 2.51 5.08
N MET A 41 -6.96 1.79 4.58
CA MET A 41 -7.12 0.90 3.44
C MET A 41 -7.80 -0.42 3.81
N ILE A 42 -7.86 -0.81 5.08
CA ILE A 42 -8.63 -1.97 5.52
C ILE A 42 -10.11 -1.75 5.21
N PHE A 43 -10.63 -0.58 5.55
CA PHE A 43 -12.04 -0.22 5.34
C PHE A 43 -12.36 -0.07 3.85
N THR A 44 -11.52 0.67 3.11
CA THR A 44 -11.72 0.85 1.66
C THR A 44 -11.51 -0.45 0.89
N GLY A 45 -10.56 -1.29 1.29
CA GLY A 45 -10.30 -2.61 0.70
C GLY A 45 -11.45 -3.57 0.91
N PHE A 46 -12.03 -3.61 2.11
CA PHE A 46 -13.19 -4.44 2.42
C PHE A 46 -14.40 -4.07 1.55
N SER A 47 -14.74 -2.78 1.49
CA SER A 47 -15.83 -2.28 0.67
C SER A 47 -15.62 -2.58 -0.81
N SER A 48 -14.40 -2.36 -1.32
CA SER A 48 -14.05 -2.63 -2.71
C SER A 48 -14.07 -4.13 -3.04
N LEU A 49 -13.53 -4.98 -2.15
CA LEU A 49 -13.56 -6.44 -2.32
C LEU A 49 -14.99 -6.96 -2.44
N ARG A 50 -15.90 -6.49 -1.56
CA ARG A 50 -17.31 -6.89 -1.59
C ARG A 50 -17.96 -6.56 -2.93
N ALA A 51 -17.78 -5.34 -3.43
CA ALA A 51 -18.31 -4.93 -4.73
C ALA A 51 -17.78 -5.79 -5.90
N HIS A 52 -16.49 -6.13 -5.90
CA HIS A 52 -15.89 -6.98 -6.93
C HIS A 52 -16.30 -8.45 -6.80
N GLN A 53 -16.56 -8.93 -5.59
CA GLN A 53 -17.06 -10.28 -5.35
C GLN A 53 -18.49 -10.43 -5.87
N GLU A 54 -19.36 -9.47 -5.62
CA GLU A 54 -20.73 -9.43 -6.17
C GLU A 54 -20.72 -9.41 -7.71
N ALA A 55 -19.73 -8.77 -8.30
CA ALA A 55 -19.52 -8.75 -9.76
C ALA A 55 -18.92 -10.04 -10.34
N GLY A 56 -18.57 -11.05 -9.52
CA GLY A 56 -18.00 -12.32 -9.97
C GLY A 56 -16.60 -12.20 -10.59
N ALA A 57 -15.83 -11.16 -10.24
CA ALA A 57 -14.52 -10.88 -10.82
C ALA A 57 -13.33 -11.41 -9.99
N VAL A 58 -13.60 -12.06 -8.85
CA VAL A 58 -12.62 -12.44 -7.85
C VAL A 58 -12.09 -13.85 -8.09
N ASP A 59 -10.79 -13.99 -8.36
CA ASP A 59 -10.07 -15.26 -8.42
C ASP A 59 -9.37 -15.52 -7.08
N TRP A 60 -9.99 -16.33 -6.23
CA TRP A 60 -9.49 -16.65 -4.90
C TRP A 60 -8.18 -17.43 -4.89
N VAL A 61 -7.88 -18.22 -5.93
CA VAL A 61 -6.63 -18.99 -6.02
C VAL A 61 -5.46 -18.04 -6.23
N MET A 62 -5.61 -17.12 -7.16
CA MET A 62 -4.61 -16.09 -7.45
C MET A 62 -4.40 -15.17 -6.24
N ILE A 63 -5.49 -14.73 -5.59
CA ILE A 63 -5.45 -13.85 -4.42
C ILE A 63 -4.74 -14.50 -3.24
N ARG A 64 -4.98 -15.79 -2.96
CA ARG A 64 -4.27 -16.49 -1.87
C ARG A 64 -2.78 -16.58 -2.13
N ARG A 65 -2.35 -16.85 -3.37
CA ARG A 65 -0.93 -16.95 -3.74
C ARG A 65 -0.22 -15.61 -3.62
N LEU A 66 -0.81 -14.55 -4.14
CA LEU A 66 -0.28 -13.18 -4.03
C LEU A 66 -0.36 -12.68 -2.58
N GLY A 67 -1.52 -12.83 -1.94
CA GLY A 67 -1.80 -12.29 -0.61
C GLY A 67 -0.89 -12.87 0.48
N ALA A 68 -0.55 -14.16 0.41
CA ALA A 68 0.40 -14.77 1.34
C ALA A 68 1.78 -14.10 1.25
N GLY A 69 2.28 -13.90 0.02
CA GLY A 69 3.53 -13.16 -0.19
C GLY A 69 3.42 -11.71 0.28
N MET A 70 2.30 -11.04 -0.03
CA MET A 70 2.06 -9.64 0.35
C MET A 70 2.01 -9.43 1.86
N LEU A 71 1.48 -10.38 2.64
CA LEU A 71 1.51 -10.32 4.11
C LEU A 71 2.96 -10.25 4.62
N ILE A 72 3.80 -11.19 4.15
CA ILE A 72 5.22 -11.24 4.55
C ILE A 72 5.93 -9.98 4.07
N GLY A 73 5.73 -9.62 2.81
CA GLY A 73 6.36 -8.43 2.22
C GLY A 73 5.98 -7.14 2.94
N ALA A 74 4.70 -6.94 3.22
CA ALA A 74 4.22 -5.73 3.88
C ALA A 74 4.73 -5.61 5.34
N TRP A 75 4.82 -6.72 6.05
CA TRP A 75 5.45 -6.74 7.37
C TRP A 75 6.92 -6.30 7.29
N LEU A 76 7.68 -6.90 6.37
CA LEU A 76 9.09 -6.51 6.13
C LEU A 76 9.23 -5.08 5.65
N GLY A 77 8.27 -4.59 4.85
CA GLY A 77 8.24 -3.21 4.35
C GLY A 77 8.14 -2.18 5.46
N GLY A 78 7.24 -2.37 6.42
CA GLY A 78 7.12 -1.49 7.58
C GLY A 78 8.36 -1.56 8.49
N MET A 79 8.95 -2.76 8.68
CA MET A 79 10.20 -2.89 9.43
C MET A 79 11.36 -2.19 8.74
N THR A 80 11.50 -2.33 7.42
CA THR A 80 12.57 -1.63 6.68
C THR A 80 12.35 -0.13 6.65
N ALA A 81 11.09 0.35 6.59
CA ALA A 81 10.78 1.77 6.69
C ALA A 81 11.29 2.38 8.00
N ASN A 82 11.14 1.65 9.13
CA ASN A 82 11.62 2.12 10.43
C ASN A 82 13.16 2.24 10.52
N LEU A 83 13.91 1.53 9.67
CA LEU A 83 15.36 1.63 9.59
C LEU A 83 15.82 2.82 8.73
N LEU A 84 14.93 3.43 7.98
CA LEU A 84 15.22 4.54 7.08
C LEU A 84 14.85 5.87 7.73
N SER A 85 15.65 6.92 7.47
CA SER A 85 15.31 8.27 7.90
C SER A 85 14.10 8.79 7.14
N ALA A 86 13.31 9.70 7.75
CA ALA A 86 12.18 10.35 7.11
C ALA A 86 12.57 11.03 5.77
N SER A 87 13.77 11.63 5.71
CA SER A 87 14.29 12.24 4.48
C SER A 87 14.50 11.21 3.37
N THR A 88 15.09 10.05 3.69
CA THR A 88 15.29 8.96 2.73
C THR A 88 13.95 8.40 2.23
N LEU A 89 13.00 8.18 3.14
CA LEU A 89 11.65 7.74 2.77
C LEU A 89 10.96 8.73 1.85
N ASN A 90 11.03 10.03 2.14
CA ASN A 90 10.45 11.07 1.29
C ASN A 90 11.03 11.07 -0.12
N ILE A 91 12.35 10.89 -0.27
CA ILE A 91 13.00 10.79 -1.58
C ILE A 91 12.49 9.54 -2.32
N ILE A 92 12.45 8.39 -1.67
CA ILE A 92 12.00 7.14 -2.28
C ILE A 92 10.53 7.24 -2.71
N ILE A 93 9.66 7.79 -1.85
CA ILE A 93 8.24 8.03 -2.16
C ILE A 93 8.09 9.02 -3.32
N GLY A 94 8.86 10.10 -3.31
CA GLY A 94 8.87 11.09 -4.38
C GLY A 94 9.30 10.51 -5.72
N CYS A 95 10.38 9.73 -5.75
CA CYS A 95 10.83 9.02 -6.96
C CYS A 95 9.77 8.03 -7.47
N PHE A 96 9.14 7.30 -6.57
CA PHE A 96 8.04 6.40 -6.93
C PHE A 96 6.84 7.15 -7.51
N ALA A 97 6.40 8.23 -6.85
CA ALA A 97 5.30 9.05 -7.34
C ALA A 97 5.60 9.64 -8.71
N TRP A 98 6.85 10.09 -8.94
CA TRP A 98 7.31 10.60 -10.22
C TRP A 98 7.29 9.53 -11.32
N THR A 99 7.76 8.31 -11.02
CA THR A 99 7.72 7.19 -11.98
C THR A 99 6.29 6.80 -12.33
N MET A 100 5.37 6.80 -11.34
CA MET A 100 3.94 6.55 -11.58
C MET A 100 3.31 7.65 -12.43
N ALA A 101 3.62 8.91 -12.17
CA ALA A 101 3.13 10.03 -12.96
C ALA A 101 3.60 9.96 -14.43
N LEU A 102 4.87 9.64 -14.66
CA LEU A 102 5.42 9.44 -16.00
C LEU A 102 4.75 8.26 -16.71
N GLN A 103 4.60 7.12 -16.04
CA GLN A 103 3.95 5.94 -16.61
C GLN A 103 2.51 6.23 -17.04
N MET A 104 1.77 6.96 -16.21
CA MET A 104 0.40 7.35 -16.52
C MET A 104 0.32 8.42 -17.63
N GLY A 105 1.18 9.44 -17.56
CA GLY A 105 1.22 10.52 -18.53
C GLY A 105 1.61 10.05 -19.93
N LEU A 106 2.54 9.11 -20.01
CA LEU A 106 2.99 8.50 -21.28
C LEU A 106 2.09 7.33 -21.73
N ASN A 107 1.04 7.01 -20.96
CA ASN A 107 0.12 5.90 -21.24
C ASN A 107 0.84 4.55 -21.51
N LEU A 108 1.96 4.33 -20.81
CA LEU A 108 2.78 3.13 -20.95
C LEU A 108 2.03 1.95 -20.33
N ARG A 109 1.25 1.27 -21.15
CA ARG A 109 0.59 0.03 -20.73
C ARG A 109 1.50 -1.15 -21.04
N PRO A 110 1.83 -2.00 -20.07
CA PRO A 110 2.58 -3.22 -20.34
C PRO A 110 1.81 -4.07 -21.35
N LYS A 111 2.49 -4.52 -22.40
CA LYS A 111 1.89 -5.49 -23.32
C LYS A 111 1.73 -6.83 -22.59
N ALA A 112 0.56 -7.43 -22.73
CA ALA A 112 0.25 -8.74 -22.18
C ALA A 112 1.00 -9.82 -22.98
N GLU A 113 2.23 -10.15 -22.55
CA GLU A 113 3.12 -11.08 -23.27
C GLU A 113 3.51 -12.30 -22.43
N ARG A 114 3.16 -12.31 -21.14
CA ARG A 114 3.61 -13.35 -20.20
C ARG A 114 2.44 -14.10 -19.60
N HIS A 115 2.70 -15.33 -19.18
CA HIS A 115 1.81 -16.11 -18.33
C HIS A 115 2.19 -15.89 -16.85
N LEU A 116 1.19 -16.00 -15.96
CA LEU A 116 1.45 -15.95 -14.52
C LEU A 116 2.50 -17.01 -14.15
N PRO A 117 3.53 -16.63 -13.39
CA PRO A 117 4.49 -17.58 -12.85
C PRO A 117 3.78 -18.64 -12.01
N GLY A 118 4.45 -19.77 -11.79
CA GLY A 118 3.96 -20.78 -10.86
C GLY A 118 3.70 -20.22 -9.45
N PRO A 119 3.12 -21.04 -8.55
CA PRO A 119 2.68 -20.56 -7.22
C PRO A 119 3.79 -19.85 -6.43
N VAL A 120 5.02 -20.34 -6.49
CA VAL A 120 6.18 -19.75 -5.81
C VAL A 120 6.54 -18.39 -6.41
N GLY A 121 6.61 -18.30 -7.75
CA GLY A 121 6.92 -17.04 -8.42
C GLY A 121 5.88 -15.96 -8.18
N THR A 122 4.59 -16.33 -8.15
CA THR A 122 3.48 -15.45 -7.79
C THR A 122 3.59 -14.98 -6.33
N GLY A 123 3.98 -15.88 -5.42
CA GLY A 123 4.21 -15.55 -4.01
C GLY A 123 5.37 -14.56 -3.82
N ILE A 124 6.49 -14.78 -4.52
CA ILE A 124 7.65 -13.86 -4.49
C ILE A 124 7.27 -12.49 -5.04
N ALA A 125 6.56 -12.44 -6.17
CA ALA A 125 6.06 -11.19 -6.72
C ALA A 125 5.12 -10.47 -5.73
N GLY A 126 4.24 -11.22 -5.06
CA GLY A 126 3.41 -10.72 -3.98
C GLY A 126 4.23 -10.12 -2.84
N ALA A 127 5.30 -10.80 -2.41
CA ALA A 127 6.18 -10.31 -1.35
C ALA A 127 6.87 -8.99 -1.73
N VAL A 128 7.39 -8.87 -2.95
CA VAL A 128 8.00 -7.63 -3.44
C VAL A 128 6.97 -6.50 -3.52
N ILE A 129 5.80 -6.78 -4.08
CA ILE A 129 4.71 -5.79 -4.17
C ILE A 129 4.26 -5.36 -2.78
N GLY A 130 4.08 -6.29 -1.84
CA GLY A 130 3.69 -6.00 -0.47
C GLY A 130 4.73 -5.15 0.26
N TRP A 131 6.01 -5.49 0.11
CA TRP A 131 7.13 -4.75 0.69
C TRP A 131 7.17 -3.30 0.20
N LEU A 132 7.15 -3.08 -1.11
CA LEU A 132 7.11 -1.74 -1.70
C LEU A 132 5.83 -0.99 -1.31
N SER A 133 4.69 -1.66 -1.31
CA SER A 133 3.40 -1.04 -0.98
C SER A 133 3.35 -0.52 0.46
N ALA A 134 3.90 -1.28 1.42
CA ALA A 134 3.99 -0.85 2.80
C ALA A 134 5.01 0.28 2.99
N LEU A 135 6.14 0.26 2.26
CA LEU A 135 7.13 1.34 2.23
C LEU A 135 6.54 2.68 1.75
N PHE A 136 5.60 2.62 0.80
CA PHE A 136 4.98 3.82 0.22
C PHE A 136 3.64 4.19 0.88
N GLY A 137 3.16 3.38 1.82
CA GLY A 137 1.84 3.58 2.43
C GLY A 137 0.69 3.45 1.42
N ILE A 138 0.83 2.59 0.41
CA ILE A 138 -0.11 2.44 -0.70
C ILE A 138 -0.70 1.03 -0.67
N GLY A 139 -2.00 0.88 -0.95
CA GLY A 139 -2.73 -0.39 -0.91
C GLY A 139 -2.42 -1.39 -2.03
N GLY A 140 -1.24 -1.35 -2.63
CA GLY A 140 -0.79 -2.32 -3.63
C GLY A 140 -1.45 -2.21 -5.02
N GLY A 141 -2.55 -1.48 -5.16
CA GLY A 141 -3.30 -1.38 -6.43
C GLY A 141 -2.46 -0.87 -7.59
N SER A 142 -1.64 0.14 -7.35
CA SER A 142 -0.77 0.76 -8.34
C SER A 142 0.30 -0.20 -8.91
N MET A 143 0.68 -1.23 -8.16
CA MET A 143 1.68 -2.22 -8.59
C MET A 143 1.05 -3.55 -8.99
N THR A 144 0.00 -3.99 -8.29
CA THR A 144 -0.66 -5.28 -8.56
C THR A 144 -1.37 -5.28 -9.91
N VAL A 145 -2.06 -4.18 -10.27
CA VAL A 145 -2.78 -4.10 -11.55
C VAL A 145 -1.82 -4.17 -12.74
N PRO A 146 -0.74 -3.35 -12.84
CA PRO A 146 0.24 -3.48 -13.91
C PRO A 146 0.89 -4.86 -13.97
N TYR A 147 1.26 -5.43 -12.81
CA TYR A 147 1.87 -6.76 -12.75
C TYR A 147 0.96 -7.85 -13.32
N LEU A 148 -0.31 -7.86 -12.91
CA LEU A 148 -1.29 -8.85 -13.39
C LEU A 148 -1.63 -8.63 -14.86
N SER A 149 -1.77 -7.38 -15.31
CA SER A 149 -2.02 -7.05 -16.70
C SER A 149 -0.86 -7.47 -17.60
N TRP A 150 0.38 -7.34 -17.14
CA TRP A 150 1.57 -7.84 -17.85
C TRP A 150 1.57 -9.36 -18.00
N ASN A 151 1.02 -10.07 -17.02
CA ASN A 151 0.86 -11.52 -17.05
C ASN A 151 -0.47 -11.98 -17.69
N SER A 152 -1.01 -11.22 -18.61
CA SER A 152 -2.21 -11.54 -19.39
C SER A 152 -3.50 -11.78 -18.58
N VAL A 153 -3.57 -11.28 -17.34
CA VAL A 153 -4.80 -11.32 -16.55
C VAL A 153 -5.74 -10.22 -17.04
N PRO A 154 -7.03 -10.52 -17.34
CA PRO A 154 -7.99 -9.52 -17.76
C PRO A 154 -8.09 -8.36 -16.74
N MET A 155 -8.16 -7.11 -17.22
CA MET A 155 -8.15 -5.91 -16.39
C MET A 155 -9.19 -5.97 -15.28
N ARG A 156 -10.39 -6.48 -15.56
CA ARG A 156 -11.46 -6.65 -14.57
C ARG A 156 -11.00 -7.52 -13.38
N ASN A 157 -10.36 -8.64 -13.65
CA ASN A 157 -9.87 -9.57 -12.64
C ASN A 157 -8.61 -9.01 -11.93
N ALA A 158 -7.75 -8.29 -12.66
CA ALA A 158 -6.57 -7.63 -12.09
C ALA A 158 -6.96 -6.57 -11.07
N VAL A 159 -7.98 -5.74 -11.37
CA VAL A 159 -8.51 -4.72 -10.44
C VAL A 159 -9.17 -5.39 -9.23
N ALA A 160 -9.98 -6.44 -9.44
CA ALA A 160 -10.59 -7.19 -8.36
C ALA A 160 -9.56 -7.84 -7.43
N ALA A 161 -8.52 -8.46 -8.00
CA ALA A 161 -7.42 -9.04 -7.24
C ALA A 161 -6.64 -7.98 -6.46
N SER A 162 -6.39 -6.81 -7.06
CA SER A 162 -5.70 -5.71 -6.38
C SER A 162 -6.49 -5.18 -5.18
N ALA A 163 -7.82 -5.06 -5.32
CA ALA A 163 -8.71 -4.67 -4.23
C ALA A 163 -8.68 -5.69 -3.07
N ALA A 164 -8.72 -6.98 -3.39
CA ALA A 164 -8.61 -8.04 -2.40
C ALA A 164 -7.23 -8.07 -1.71
N CYS A 165 -6.17 -7.89 -2.48
CA CYS A 165 -4.78 -7.91 -1.99
C CYS A 165 -4.42 -6.66 -1.17
N SER A 166 -5.20 -5.57 -1.26
CA SER A 166 -4.98 -4.40 -0.40
C SER A 166 -5.20 -4.71 1.08
N MET A 167 -6.10 -5.65 1.42
CA MET A 167 -6.36 -6.02 2.82
C MET A 167 -5.15 -6.67 3.52
N PRO A 168 -4.52 -7.74 2.98
CA PRO A 168 -3.33 -8.31 3.60
C PRO A 168 -2.19 -7.29 3.73
N ILE A 169 -1.98 -6.42 2.73
CA ILE A 169 -0.98 -5.35 2.81
C ILE A 169 -1.32 -4.38 3.94
N ALA A 170 -2.56 -3.92 4.00
CA ALA A 170 -3.01 -2.97 5.02
C ALA A 170 -2.90 -3.56 6.43
N LEU A 171 -3.32 -4.82 6.62
CA LEU A 171 -3.23 -5.49 7.93
C LEU A 171 -1.78 -5.67 8.38
N ALA A 172 -0.94 -6.32 7.57
CA ALA A 172 0.44 -6.59 7.92
C ALA A 172 1.28 -5.30 8.04
N GLY A 173 1.07 -4.35 7.14
CA GLY A 173 1.73 -3.05 7.18
C GLY A 173 1.32 -2.23 8.40
N SER A 174 0.02 -2.14 8.72
CA SER A 174 -0.45 -1.44 9.93
C SER A 174 0.14 -2.03 11.20
N LEU A 175 0.13 -3.37 11.33
CA LEU A 175 0.74 -4.05 12.47
C LEU A 175 2.25 -3.80 12.56
N SER A 176 2.93 -3.76 11.43
CA SER A 176 4.37 -3.49 11.38
C SER A 176 4.70 -2.06 11.83
N TYR A 177 3.98 -1.04 11.34
CA TYR A 177 4.16 0.35 11.77
C TYR A 177 3.73 0.58 13.23
N LEU A 178 2.70 -0.12 13.68
CA LEU A 178 2.30 -0.11 15.09
C LEU A 178 3.44 -0.65 15.97
N TYR A 179 4.00 -1.79 15.60
CA TYR A 179 5.11 -2.41 16.34
C TYR A 179 6.38 -1.56 16.27
N ALA A 180 6.74 -1.04 15.10
CA ALA A 180 7.93 -0.24 14.88
C ALA A 180 7.92 1.10 15.64
N GLY A 181 6.75 1.71 15.79
CA GLY A 181 6.56 2.95 16.54
C GLY A 181 6.26 2.75 18.03
N TRP A 182 6.21 1.52 18.50
CA TRP A 182 5.86 1.25 19.90
C TRP A 182 6.92 1.78 20.86
N GLY A 183 6.51 2.64 21.79
CA GLY A 183 7.43 3.23 22.78
C GLY A 183 8.25 4.43 22.30
N HIS A 184 8.00 4.95 21.12
CA HIS A 184 8.60 6.19 20.65
C HIS A 184 8.05 7.38 21.46
N THR A 185 8.94 8.18 22.07
CA THR A 185 8.56 9.27 22.99
C THR A 185 8.07 10.53 22.30
N ASP A 186 8.45 10.74 21.02
CA ASP A 186 8.18 11.96 20.27
C ASP A 186 6.86 11.91 19.48
N LEU A 187 6.07 10.85 19.68
CA LEU A 187 4.79 10.70 19.00
C LEU A 187 3.73 11.65 19.57
N PRO A 188 2.87 12.23 18.72
CA PRO A 188 1.74 13.05 19.18
C PRO A 188 0.82 12.29 20.12
N GLU A 189 0.14 12.99 21.01
CA GLU A 189 -0.93 12.44 21.84
C GLU A 189 -1.97 11.72 20.95
N TRP A 190 -2.52 10.59 21.43
CA TRP A 190 -3.46 9.76 20.68
C TRP A 190 -2.84 8.97 19.51
N SER A 191 -1.52 8.78 19.50
CA SER A 191 -0.85 7.85 18.60
C SER A 191 -0.66 6.48 19.24
N VAL A 192 -0.85 5.42 18.47
CA VAL A 192 -0.53 4.04 18.87
C VAL A 192 0.53 3.52 17.88
N GLY A 193 1.80 3.53 18.32
CA GLY A 193 2.92 3.40 17.39
C GLY A 193 2.87 4.50 16.34
N TYR A 194 3.23 4.23 15.12
CA TYR A 194 3.14 5.20 14.02
C TYR A 194 1.72 5.36 13.43
N ILE A 195 0.66 5.09 14.21
CA ILE A 195 -0.74 5.28 13.79
C ILE A 195 -1.36 6.40 14.61
N TYR A 196 -1.72 7.50 13.97
CA TYR A 196 -2.39 8.64 14.61
C TYR A 196 -3.90 8.49 14.51
N LEU A 197 -4.54 8.17 15.64
CA LEU A 197 -5.96 7.83 15.71
C LEU A 197 -6.89 8.95 15.24
N PRO A 198 -6.68 10.25 15.59
CA PRO A 198 -7.57 11.31 15.12
C PRO A 198 -7.61 11.44 13.60
N ALA A 199 -6.45 11.31 12.92
CA ALA A 199 -6.41 11.35 11.46
C ALA A 199 -7.04 10.10 10.83
N LEU A 200 -6.84 8.92 11.44
CA LEU A 200 -7.50 7.68 11.00
C LEU A 200 -9.02 7.81 11.03
N LEU A 201 -9.58 8.32 12.13
CA LEU A 201 -11.03 8.51 12.27
C LEU A 201 -11.58 9.60 11.34
N GLY A 202 -10.78 10.61 11.02
CA GLY A 202 -11.18 11.67 10.10
C GLY A 202 -11.18 11.26 8.62
N ILE A 203 -10.50 10.17 8.26
CA ILE A 203 -10.40 9.68 6.87
C ILE A 203 -11.39 8.54 6.60
N VAL A 204 -11.76 7.76 7.60
CA VAL A 204 -12.70 6.62 7.51
C VAL A 204 -14.12 7.08 7.64
#